data_a307190552a71d4d47dc898ba4b667b3
#
_entry.id   a307190552a71d4d47dc898ba4b667b3
#
_cell.length_a   1.000
_cell.length_b   1.000
_cell.length_c   1.000
_cell.angle_alpha   90.00
_cell.angle_beta   90.00
_cell.angle_gamma   90.00
#
_symmetry.space_group_name_H-M   'P 1'
#
loop_
_entity.id
_entity.type
_entity.pdbx_description
1 polymer ?
#
loop_
_entity_poly.entity_id
_entity_poly.type
_entity_poly.pdbx_seq_one_letter_code
_entity_poly.pdbx_strand_id
1 'polypeptide(L)'
;MSAKIEILNWIENEKHKIVLFLQEFIQAASPNPPGDTTIAAKVISKLLEKHKMPFRWVSPQKTMPNIVGSINGSKPGRHLVLNGHIDVFPVSDNYSEEGWITPPWSGEIIEDKIYGRGSTDMKCGTSASIWTYIILNKFKTKFSGKLTLTCVSDEETFGPWGSRWLIDNEPEVLGDCCLNGEPSSPFTIRYGEKGLLWLTFKVQTDGSHGAYTHLSKSATLVATNLIQELKSLEALDVEVPHELLKAQEKSATAFDQGMGVGAANIAPKVTLNIGTISGGLKNNMVPSECSFEADIRLPVGCNLDKIFNSIAEITKKFPEASMEQNMLNPPSHCNPDGDMMQILKSNVQDLRGFQPEPVVSLGGTDARLWRYKNIPAYVYGPTPTGMGSANENVPIDDYLHLVKTHALSAYDYLTN
;
A
#
# COMPACT_ATOMS: atom_id res chain seq x y z
N MET A 1 32.08 15.56 13.13
CA MET A 1 30.61 15.59 13.18
C MET A 1 30.15 14.17 12.84
N SER A 2 29.11 13.61 13.49
CA SER A 2 28.64 12.27 13.12
C SER A 2 27.98 12.31 11.76
N ALA A 3 28.07 11.20 10.99
CA ALA A 3 27.47 11.14 9.67
C ALA A 3 25.95 11.43 9.68
N LYS A 4 25.24 11.02 10.74
CA LYS A 4 23.80 11.32 10.93
C LYS A 4 23.55 12.82 11.01
N ILE A 5 24.36 13.59 11.71
CA ILE A 5 24.24 15.05 11.78
C ILE A 5 24.52 15.68 10.39
N GLU A 6 25.52 15.17 9.65
CA GLU A 6 25.80 15.65 8.29
C GLU A 6 24.63 15.38 7.33
N ILE A 7 23.98 14.20 7.44
CA ILE A 7 22.78 13.84 6.69
C ILE A 7 21.63 14.81 6.99
N LEU A 8 21.33 15.05 8.28
CA LEU A 8 20.29 15.97 8.69
C LEU A 8 20.53 17.41 8.22
N ASN A 9 21.78 17.90 8.35
CA ASN A 9 22.16 19.22 7.85
C ASN A 9 21.99 19.33 6.34
N TRP A 10 22.32 18.26 5.60
CA TRP A 10 22.14 18.26 4.14
C TRP A 10 20.64 18.34 3.79
N ILE A 11 19.78 17.57 4.45
CA ILE A 11 18.33 17.62 4.23
C ILE A 11 17.78 19.00 4.52
N GLU A 12 18.19 19.62 5.61
CA GLU A 12 17.73 20.95 5.98
C GLU A 12 18.15 22.02 4.95
N ASN A 13 19.37 21.94 4.43
CA ASN A 13 19.87 22.85 3.39
C ASN A 13 19.14 22.66 2.04
N GLU A 14 18.69 21.47 1.73
CA GLU A 14 18.04 21.12 0.46
C GLU A 14 16.49 21.04 0.58
N LYS A 15 15.92 21.32 1.75
CA LYS A 15 14.48 21.13 2.03
C LYS A 15 13.56 21.76 1.00
N HIS A 16 13.89 22.94 0.48
CA HIS A 16 13.10 23.59 -0.55
C HIS A 16 13.07 22.78 -1.86
N LYS A 17 14.22 22.21 -2.27
CA LYS A 17 14.28 21.36 -3.47
C LYS A 17 13.58 20.02 -3.28
N ILE A 18 13.62 19.49 -2.05
CA ILE A 18 12.93 18.27 -1.67
C ILE A 18 11.42 18.47 -1.82
N VAL A 19 10.89 19.55 -1.25
CA VAL A 19 9.46 19.91 -1.35
C VAL A 19 9.05 20.18 -2.81
N LEU A 20 9.84 20.93 -3.54
CA LEU A 20 9.57 21.26 -4.95
C LEU A 20 9.53 20.00 -5.84
N PHE A 21 10.41 19.04 -5.59
CA PHE A 21 10.38 17.76 -6.31
C PHE A 21 9.08 16.99 -6.06
N LEU A 22 8.56 16.96 -4.83
CA LEU A 22 7.28 16.29 -4.57
C LEU A 22 6.13 16.97 -5.32
N GLN A 23 6.13 18.32 -5.39
CA GLN A 23 5.14 19.04 -6.19
C GLN A 23 5.23 18.67 -7.68
N GLU A 24 6.44 18.68 -8.27
CA GLU A 24 6.68 18.27 -9.66
C GLU A 24 6.26 16.80 -9.89
N PHE A 25 6.48 15.92 -8.90
CA PHE A 25 6.11 14.53 -9.00
C PHE A 25 4.59 14.30 -8.90
N ILE A 26 3.87 15.08 -8.09
CA ILE A 26 2.40 15.09 -8.04
C ILE A 26 1.83 15.58 -9.37
N GLN A 27 2.41 16.65 -9.94
CA GLN A 27 2.00 17.22 -11.23
C GLN A 27 2.17 16.25 -12.41
N ALA A 28 3.05 15.27 -12.28
CA ALA A 28 3.20 14.18 -13.24
C ALA A 28 2.10 13.14 -13.02
N ALA A 29 0.89 13.40 -13.53
CA ALA A 29 -0.25 12.50 -13.42
C ALA A 29 0.08 11.09 -13.88
N SER A 30 -0.29 10.10 -13.08
CA SER A 30 -0.01 8.67 -13.32
C SER A 30 -1.14 7.77 -12.80
N PRO A 31 -2.42 8.04 -13.18
CA PRO A 31 -3.55 7.26 -12.70
C PRO A 31 -3.48 5.81 -13.19
N ASN A 32 -3.83 4.88 -12.33
CA ASN A 32 -3.94 3.45 -12.66
C ASN A 32 -5.26 2.86 -12.10
N PRO A 33 -6.23 2.50 -12.95
CA PRO A 33 -6.25 2.61 -14.43
C PRO A 33 -6.19 4.05 -14.94
N PRO A 34 -5.78 4.30 -16.23
CA PRO A 34 -5.39 3.33 -17.27
C PRO A 34 -3.95 2.82 -17.19
N GLY A 35 -3.10 3.36 -16.28
CA GLY A 35 -1.77 2.84 -15.99
C GLY A 35 -0.65 3.36 -16.93
N ASP A 36 -0.71 4.61 -17.38
CA ASP A 36 0.45 5.27 -18.01
C ASP A 36 1.24 6.08 -16.98
N THR A 37 2.34 5.51 -16.51
CA THR A 37 3.25 6.12 -15.54
C THR A 37 4.48 6.75 -16.17
N THR A 38 4.55 6.83 -17.49
CA THR A 38 5.74 7.29 -18.24
C THR A 38 6.18 8.69 -17.83
N ILE A 39 5.23 9.62 -17.60
CA ILE A 39 5.55 11.01 -17.21
C ILE A 39 6.15 11.04 -15.81
N ALA A 40 5.56 10.30 -14.86
CA ALA A 40 6.06 10.19 -13.49
C ALA A 40 7.49 9.60 -13.45
N ALA A 41 7.75 8.53 -14.21
CA ALA A 41 9.08 7.95 -14.34
C ALA A 41 10.10 8.92 -14.97
N LYS A 42 9.69 9.77 -15.93
CA LYS A 42 10.55 10.81 -16.50
C LYS A 42 10.93 11.90 -15.48
N VAL A 43 10.02 12.28 -14.59
CA VAL A 43 10.33 13.24 -13.51
C VAL A 43 11.39 12.67 -12.58
N ILE A 44 11.26 11.39 -12.21
CA ILE A 44 12.24 10.68 -11.37
C ILE A 44 13.60 10.59 -12.08
N SER A 45 13.62 10.11 -13.32
CA SER A 45 14.89 9.95 -14.06
C SER A 45 15.63 11.27 -14.24
N LYS A 46 14.90 12.37 -14.52
CA LYS A 46 15.50 13.71 -14.61
C LYS A 46 16.18 14.16 -13.29
N LEU A 47 15.58 13.87 -12.14
CA LEU A 47 16.18 14.14 -10.84
C LEU A 47 17.44 13.29 -10.62
N LEU A 48 17.37 11.99 -10.92
CA LEU A 48 18.49 11.08 -10.77
C LEU A 48 19.67 11.46 -11.69
N GLU A 49 19.40 11.83 -12.95
CA GLU A 49 20.41 12.35 -13.89
C GLU A 49 21.07 13.63 -13.37
N LYS A 50 20.27 14.60 -12.88
CA LYS A 50 20.77 15.85 -12.29
C LYS A 50 21.74 15.60 -11.13
N HIS A 51 21.49 14.54 -10.35
CA HIS A 51 22.37 14.14 -9.24
C HIS A 51 23.42 13.11 -9.63
N LYS A 52 23.54 12.75 -10.93
CA LYS A 52 24.47 11.76 -11.48
C LYS A 52 24.38 10.41 -10.78
N MET A 53 23.15 10.00 -10.48
CA MET A 53 22.86 8.72 -9.83
C MET A 53 22.81 7.60 -10.86
N PRO A 54 23.36 6.40 -10.58
CA PRO A 54 23.14 5.24 -11.44
C PRO A 54 21.71 4.76 -11.35
N PHE A 55 21.07 4.55 -12.50
CA PHE A 55 19.74 3.93 -12.60
C PHE A 55 19.54 3.37 -14.01
N ARG A 56 18.51 2.54 -14.15
CA ARG A 56 18.04 2.04 -15.42
C ARG A 56 16.51 1.97 -15.46
N TRP A 57 15.96 2.03 -16.65
CA TRP A 57 14.56 1.77 -16.91
C TRP A 57 14.35 0.26 -17.09
N VAL A 58 13.32 -0.28 -16.46
CA VAL A 58 12.86 -1.65 -16.61
C VAL A 58 11.39 -1.61 -17.00
N SER A 59 11.09 -1.86 -18.27
CA SER A 59 9.76 -1.64 -18.83
C SER A 59 9.20 -2.93 -19.44
N PRO A 60 8.76 -3.90 -18.61
CA PRO A 60 8.09 -5.09 -19.12
C PRO A 60 6.77 -4.73 -19.87
N GLN A 61 6.13 -3.68 -19.40
CA GLN A 61 5.02 -3.01 -20.10
C GLN A 61 5.45 -1.58 -20.48
N LYS A 62 5.25 -1.21 -21.74
CA LYS A 62 5.76 0.05 -22.30
C LYS A 62 5.27 1.29 -21.58
N THR A 63 4.00 1.33 -21.20
CA THR A 63 3.37 2.46 -20.49
C THR A 63 3.57 2.42 -18.97
N MET A 64 4.11 1.33 -18.44
CA MET A 64 4.33 1.10 -17.01
C MET A 64 5.82 0.84 -16.70
N PRO A 65 6.71 1.83 -16.96
CA PRO A 65 8.14 1.66 -16.67
C PRO A 65 8.42 1.69 -15.18
N ASN A 66 9.40 0.88 -14.77
CA ASN A 66 10.00 0.92 -13.44
C ASN A 66 11.38 1.56 -13.53
N ILE A 67 11.80 2.24 -12.47
CA ILE A 67 13.17 2.77 -12.31
C ILE A 67 13.88 1.95 -11.24
N VAL A 68 15.01 1.37 -11.59
CA VAL A 68 15.85 0.60 -10.68
C VAL A 68 17.25 1.19 -10.65
N GLY A 69 17.76 1.47 -9.45
CA GLY A 69 19.11 1.98 -9.26
C GLY A 69 19.80 1.33 -8.08
N SER A 70 21.14 1.19 -8.14
CA SER A 70 21.90 0.60 -7.03
C SER A 70 23.19 1.37 -6.79
N ILE A 71 23.57 1.52 -5.54
CA ILE A 71 24.90 2.02 -5.12
C ILE A 71 25.53 1.06 -4.12
N ASN A 72 26.84 0.94 -4.18
CA ASN A 72 27.62 0.13 -3.22
C ASN A 72 28.31 1.04 -2.20
N GLY A 73 28.34 0.58 -0.97
CA GLY A 73 29.15 1.14 0.10
C GLY A 73 30.64 0.84 -0.08
N SER A 74 31.42 1.15 0.96
CA SER A 74 32.89 1.04 0.93
C SER A 74 33.44 -0.39 0.94
N LYS A 75 32.63 -1.35 1.40
CA LYS A 75 32.97 -2.78 1.50
C LYS A 75 31.68 -3.63 1.45
N PRO A 76 31.77 -4.94 1.23
CA PRO A 76 30.63 -5.85 1.35
C PRO A 76 29.92 -5.72 2.70
N GLY A 77 28.60 -5.90 2.70
CA GLY A 77 27.75 -5.79 3.87
C GLY A 77 26.29 -6.08 3.50
N ARG A 78 25.36 -5.59 4.32
CA ARG A 78 23.92 -5.77 4.15
C ARG A 78 23.41 -5.10 2.87
N HIS A 79 22.33 -5.62 2.34
CA HIS A 79 21.67 -5.06 1.17
C HIS A 79 20.26 -4.57 1.53
N LEU A 80 20.06 -3.26 1.53
CA LEU A 80 18.76 -2.63 1.73
C LEU A 80 18.12 -2.28 0.40
N VAL A 81 16.82 -2.57 0.28
CA VAL A 81 16.00 -2.14 -0.86
C VAL A 81 15.02 -1.05 -0.38
N LEU A 82 14.97 0.05 -1.09
CA LEU A 82 13.95 1.08 -0.96
C LEU A 82 12.93 0.85 -2.07
N ASN A 83 11.66 0.71 -1.70
CA ASN A 83 10.58 0.46 -2.63
C ASN A 83 9.49 1.53 -2.50
N GLY A 84 8.91 1.92 -3.64
CA GLY A 84 7.73 2.76 -3.69
C GLY A 84 7.12 2.79 -5.08
N HIS A 85 5.78 2.80 -5.15
CA HIS A 85 5.09 2.90 -6.42
C HIS A 85 4.96 4.35 -6.91
N ILE A 86 4.71 4.50 -8.22
CA ILE A 86 4.61 5.78 -8.92
C ILE A 86 3.27 6.00 -9.59
N ASP A 87 2.45 4.96 -9.72
CA ASP A 87 1.05 5.06 -10.09
C ASP A 87 0.21 5.52 -8.89
N VAL A 88 -1.00 5.96 -9.15
CA VAL A 88 -1.91 6.50 -8.13
C VAL A 88 -3.35 6.20 -8.51
N PHE A 89 -4.28 6.22 -7.56
CA PHE A 89 -5.70 6.10 -7.83
C PHE A 89 -6.17 7.07 -8.91
N PRO A 90 -7.10 6.65 -9.79
CA PRO A 90 -7.70 7.54 -10.77
C PRO A 90 -8.49 8.68 -10.10
N VAL A 91 -8.68 9.74 -10.85
CA VAL A 91 -9.50 10.89 -10.49
C VAL A 91 -10.51 11.12 -11.62
N SER A 92 -11.74 11.42 -11.28
CA SER A 92 -12.78 11.75 -12.25
C SER A 92 -12.45 13.02 -13.03
N ASP A 93 -12.87 13.11 -14.29
CA ASP A 93 -12.77 14.35 -15.08
C ASP A 93 -13.56 15.49 -14.44
N ASN A 94 -14.63 15.16 -13.71
CA ASN A 94 -15.45 16.11 -12.95
C ASN A 94 -14.99 16.23 -11.49
N TYR A 95 -13.69 16.29 -11.24
CA TYR A 95 -13.11 16.31 -9.90
C TYR A 95 -13.67 17.42 -8.98
N SER A 96 -14.16 18.52 -9.52
CA SER A 96 -14.79 19.59 -8.74
C SER A 96 -16.11 19.13 -8.08
N GLU A 97 -16.83 18.20 -8.70
CA GLU A 97 -18.04 17.59 -8.13
C GLU A 97 -17.71 16.60 -7.01
N GLU A 98 -16.49 16.05 -7.00
CA GLU A 98 -15.98 15.21 -5.93
C GLU A 98 -15.54 15.99 -4.68
N GLY A 99 -15.57 17.34 -4.74
CA GLY A 99 -15.24 18.21 -3.62
C GLY A 99 -13.75 18.54 -3.49
N TRP A 100 -12.95 18.41 -4.56
CA TRP A 100 -11.57 18.87 -4.56
C TRP A 100 -11.50 20.40 -4.43
N ILE A 101 -10.71 20.91 -3.47
CA ILE A 101 -10.47 22.35 -3.26
C ILE A 101 -9.38 22.91 -4.18
N THR A 102 -8.51 22.03 -4.71
CA THR A 102 -7.49 22.34 -5.71
C THR A 102 -7.53 21.29 -6.82
N PRO A 103 -7.03 21.59 -8.04
CA PRO A 103 -6.89 20.55 -9.05
C PRO A 103 -6.05 19.37 -8.54
N PRO A 104 -6.49 18.12 -8.76
CA PRO A 104 -5.82 16.92 -8.20
C PRO A 104 -4.34 16.76 -8.57
N TRP A 105 -3.93 17.36 -9.68
CA TRP A 105 -2.55 17.31 -10.18
C TRP A 105 -1.80 18.64 -9.99
N SER A 106 -2.28 19.55 -9.10
CA SER A 106 -1.64 20.87 -8.92
C SER A 106 -0.35 20.78 -8.10
N GLY A 107 -0.27 19.90 -7.10
CA GLY A 107 0.79 19.93 -6.11
C GLY A 107 0.81 21.24 -5.30
N GLU A 108 -0.34 21.89 -5.16
CA GLU A 108 -0.45 23.20 -4.52
C GLU A 108 -0.18 23.11 -3.01
N ILE A 109 0.49 24.13 -2.48
CA ILE A 109 0.75 24.24 -1.04
C ILE A 109 -0.28 25.21 -0.44
N ILE A 110 -1.09 24.69 0.49
CA ILE A 110 -2.05 25.46 1.28
C ILE A 110 -1.79 25.15 2.76
N GLU A 111 -1.59 26.15 3.60
CA GLU A 111 -1.38 25.98 5.05
C GLU A 111 -0.32 24.90 5.38
N ASP A 112 0.85 25.00 4.74
CA ASP A 112 1.98 24.07 4.90
C ASP A 112 1.68 22.59 4.55
N LYS A 113 0.65 22.33 3.75
CA LYS A 113 0.31 21.02 3.21
C LYS A 113 0.41 21.00 1.70
N ILE A 114 0.95 19.94 1.13
CA ILE A 114 1.00 19.71 -0.32
C ILE A 114 -0.23 18.90 -0.71
N TYR A 115 -1.09 19.51 -1.53
CA TYR A 115 -2.33 18.87 -2.00
C TYR A 115 -2.12 18.21 -3.37
N GLY A 116 -2.77 17.09 -3.55
CA GLY A 116 -2.88 16.40 -4.83
C GLY A 116 -2.94 14.88 -4.71
N ARG A 117 -3.44 14.25 -5.74
CA ARG A 117 -3.49 12.78 -5.84
C ARG A 117 -2.08 12.20 -5.82
N GLY A 118 -1.83 11.22 -4.94
CA GLY A 118 -0.52 10.63 -4.71
C GLY A 118 0.33 11.37 -3.68
N SER A 119 -0.16 12.48 -3.10
CA SER A 119 0.58 13.21 -2.06
C SER A 119 0.79 12.39 -0.80
N THR A 120 -0.10 11.45 -0.49
CA THR A 120 0.10 10.45 0.56
C THR A 120 0.35 9.06 -0.02
N ASP A 121 -0.40 8.64 -1.03
CA ASP A 121 -0.36 7.30 -1.62
C ASP A 121 0.13 7.33 -3.07
N MET A 122 1.44 6.94 -3.33
CA MET A 122 2.49 7.01 -2.32
C MET A 122 3.68 7.85 -2.82
N LYS A 123 3.43 8.85 -3.70
CA LYS A 123 4.53 9.69 -4.26
C LYS A 123 5.37 10.36 -3.17
N CYS A 124 4.77 10.69 -2.01
CA CYS A 124 5.49 11.19 -0.85
C CYS A 124 6.56 10.17 -0.37
N GLY A 125 6.16 8.92 -0.16
CA GLY A 125 7.06 7.86 0.29
C GLY A 125 8.09 7.47 -0.77
N THR A 126 7.67 7.38 -2.04
CA THR A 126 8.59 7.14 -3.17
C THR A 126 9.61 8.27 -3.29
N SER A 127 9.18 9.52 -3.12
CA SER A 127 10.08 10.68 -3.08
C SER A 127 11.08 10.59 -1.93
N ALA A 128 10.64 10.19 -0.73
CA ALA A 128 11.56 9.99 0.40
C ALA A 128 12.59 8.89 0.11
N SER A 129 12.21 7.81 -0.55
CA SER A 129 13.11 6.75 -1.01
C SER A 129 14.13 7.26 -2.03
N ILE A 130 13.70 8.06 -3.02
CA ILE A 130 14.57 8.66 -4.04
C ILE A 130 15.60 9.61 -3.38
N TRP A 131 15.16 10.49 -2.48
CA TRP A 131 16.06 11.38 -1.77
C TRP A 131 17.03 10.62 -0.85
N THR A 132 16.57 9.58 -0.18
CA THR A 132 17.44 8.68 0.61
C THR A 132 18.53 8.09 -0.27
N TYR A 133 18.21 7.61 -1.46
CA TYR A 133 19.18 7.07 -2.43
C TYR A 133 20.21 8.11 -2.86
N ILE A 134 19.77 9.34 -3.17
CA ILE A 134 20.64 10.47 -3.52
C ILE A 134 21.56 10.86 -2.36
N ILE A 135 21.01 10.97 -1.15
CA ILE A 135 21.75 11.33 0.05
C ILE A 135 22.81 10.29 0.34
N LEU A 136 22.45 9.00 0.41
CA LEU A 136 23.40 7.96 0.78
C LEU A 136 24.51 7.79 -0.25
N ASN A 137 24.30 8.12 -1.53
CA ASN A 137 25.40 8.14 -2.50
C ASN A 137 26.53 9.14 -2.12
N LYS A 138 26.19 10.24 -1.44
CA LYS A 138 27.20 11.19 -0.92
C LYS A 138 27.99 10.62 0.25
N PHE A 139 27.40 9.69 0.97
CA PHE A 139 27.97 9.04 2.15
C PHE A 139 28.44 7.60 1.89
N LYS A 140 28.54 7.15 0.63
CA LYS A 140 28.85 5.77 0.26
C LYS A 140 30.17 5.24 0.80
N THR A 141 31.12 6.11 1.14
CA THR A 141 32.38 5.72 1.78
C THR A 141 32.23 5.49 3.30
N LYS A 142 31.08 5.86 3.89
CA LYS A 142 30.83 5.78 5.33
C LYS A 142 29.90 4.62 5.73
N PHE A 143 29.42 3.81 4.78
CA PHE A 143 28.64 2.61 5.05
C PHE A 143 29.15 1.40 4.27
N SER A 144 28.63 0.22 4.55
CA SER A 144 28.96 -1.05 3.91
C SER A 144 27.77 -1.59 3.13
N GLY A 145 28.00 -2.60 2.26
CA GLY A 145 26.91 -3.28 1.58
C GLY A 145 26.36 -2.52 0.37
N LYS A 146 25.06 -2.67 0.13
CA LYS A 146 24.39 -2.19 -1.08
C LYS A 146 23.06 -1.52 -0.73
N LEU A 147 22.75 -0.43 -1.41
CA LEU A 147 21.43 0.21 -1.39
C LEU A 147 20.83 0.15 -2.80
N THR A 148 19.65 -0.43 -2.91
CA THR A 148 18.88 -0.48 -4.17
C THR A 148 17.62 0.35 -4.02
N LEU A 149 17.31 1.17 -5.03
CA LEU A 149 16.08 1.92 -5.19
C LEU A 149 15.20 1.22 -6.25
N THR A 150 13.93 1.02 -5.95
CA THR A 150 12.90 0.60 -6.90
C THR A 150 11.73 1.57 -6.85
N CYS A 151 11.51 2.30 -7.96
CA CYS A 151 10.30 3.09 -8.16
C CYS A 151 9.46 2.33 -9.19
N VAL A 152 8.31 1.83 -8.79
CA VAL A 152 7.57 0.83 -9.55
C VAL A 152 6.21 1.32 -10.00
N SER A 153 5.74 0.77 -11.11
CA SER A 153 4.38 0.97 -11.62
C SER A 153 3.47 -0.18 -11.16
N ASP A 154 2.13 0.01 -11.38
CA ASP A 154 1.16 -1.08 -11.34
C ASP A 154 0.91 -1.69 -9.95
N GLU A 155 1.10 -0.89 -8.88
CA GLU A 155 0.74 -1.31 -7.51
C GLU A 155 -0.77 -1.21 -7.29
N GLU A 156 -1.39 -0.11 -7.68
CA GLU A 156 -2.78 0.26 -7.40
C GLU A 156 -3.83 -0.72 -7.96
N THR A 157 -3.42 -1.53 -8.94
CA THR A 157 -4.23 -2.64 -9.46
C THR A 157 -3.75 -4.00 -9.01
N PHE A 158 -2.73 -4.07 -8.12
CA PHE A 158 -2.00 -5.29 -7.78
C PHE A 158 -1.49 -6.04 -9.01
N GLY A 159 -1.14 -5.30 -10.06
CA GLY A 159 -0.81 -5.84 -11.36
C GLY A 159 0.55 -6.52 -11.45
N PRO A 160 0.86 -7.14 -12.61
CA PRO A 160 2.05 -7.94 -12.76
C PRO A 160 3.31 -7.16 -13.16
N TRP A 161 3.22 -5.86 -13.50
CA TRP A 161 4.28 -5.16 -14.23
C TRP A 161 5.26 -4.37 -13.35
N GLY A 162 4.92 -4.15 -12.07
CA GLY A 162 5.72 -3.45 -11.08
C GLY A 162 6.62 -4.36 -10.25
N SER A 163 6.48 -4.29 -8.93
CA SER A 163 7.28 -5.07 -7.99
C SER A 163 7.20 -6.58 -8.20
N ARG A 164 6.04 -7.12 -8.62
CA ARG A 164 5.92 -8.55 -8.94
C ARG A 164 6.91 -8.95 -10.02
N TRP A 165 6.91 -8.20 -11.13
CA TRP A 165 7.81 -8.51 -12.24
C TRP A 165 9.29 -8.40 -11.80
N LEU A 166 9.63 -7.32 -11.08
CA LEU A 166 11.01 -7.11 -10.63
C LEU A 166 11.50 -8.23 -9.71
N ILE A 167 10.70 -8.65 -8.73
CA ILE A 167 11.05 -9.72 -7.78
C ILE A 167 11.29 -11.06 -8.47
N ASP A 168 10.54 -11.34 -9.53
CA ASP A 168 10.67 -12.61 -10.25
C ASP A 168 11.76 -12.59 -11.32
N ASN A 169 12.16 -11.41 -11.84
CA ASN A 169 13.08 -11.30 -12.97
C ASN A 169 14.41 -10.60 -12.66
N GLU A 170 14.47 -9.82 -11.55
CA GLU A 170 15.63 -8.97 -11.20
C GLU A 170 16.15 -9.33 -9.79
N PRO A 171 16.99 -10.35 -9.64
CA PRO A 171 17.47 -10.80 -8.31
C PRO A 171 18.09 -9.70 -7.45
N GLU A 172 18.60 -8.64 -8.08
CA GLU A 172 19.20 -7.51 -7.37
C GLU A 172 18.22 -6.66 -6.56
N VAL A 173 16.90 -6.81 -6.79
CA VAL A 173 15.88 -6.07 -6.02
C VAL A 173 15.40 -6.82 -4.77
N LEU A 174 15.89 -8.03 -4.54
CA LEU A 174 15.48 -8.80 -3.37
C LEU A 174 16.06 -8.23 -2.07
N GLY A 175 17.38 -8.08 -1.99
CA GLY A 175 18.05 -7.57 -0.79
C GLY A 175 17.90 -8.46 0.45
N ASP A 176 18.36 -7.92 1.60
CA ASP A 176 18.22 -8.57 2.92
C ASP A 176 17.05 -7.95 3.72
N CYS A 177 16.60 -6.78 3.33
CA CYS A 177 15.47 -6.06 3.91
C CYS A 177 14.91 -5.07 2.90
N CYS A 178 13.58 -4.87 2.94
CA CYS A 178 12.90 -3.81 2.19
C CYS A 178 12.35 -2.75 3.15
N LEU A 179 12.56 -1.48 2.82
CA LEU A 179 11.90 -0.33 3.44
C LEU A 179 11.01 0.33 2.39
N ASN A 180 9.72 0.39 2.69
CA ASN A 180 8.71 0.95 1.82
C ASN A 180 8.07 2.18 2.48
N GLY A 181 7.72 3.18 1.68
CA GLY A 181 7.22 4.49 2.13
C GLY A 181 5.70 4.68 2.09
N GLU A 182 4.94 3.59 1.95
CA GLU A 182 3.46 3.62 1.98
C GLU A 182 2.89 4.31 3.22
N PRO A 183 1.71 4.94 3.11
CA PRO A 183 1.09 5.62 4.24
C PRO A 183 0.89 4.69 5.42
N SER A 184 1.57 4.95 6.52
CA SER A 184 1.49 4.16 7.75
C SER A 184 1.11 4.97 8.98
N SER A 185 1.14 6.30 8.88
CA SER A 185 1.18 7.25 10.00
C SER A 185 2.56 7.30 10.70
N PRO A 186 3.00 8.46 11.18
CA PRO A 186 4.22 8.60 11.96
C PRO A 186 4.24 7.79 13.28
N PHE A 187 3.05 7.40 13.78
CA PHE A 187 2.89 6.68 15.03
C PHE A 187 3.03 5.16 14.89
N THR A 188 3.08 4.63 13.68
CA THR A 188 3.09 3.19 13.43
C THR A 188 4.13 2.77 12.39
N ILE A 189 4.65 1.56 12.53
CA ILE A 189 5.47 0.88 11.53
C ILE A 189 4.76 -0.41 11.17
N ARG A 190 4.42 -0.58 9.89
CA ARG A 190 3.77 -1.80 9.43
C ARG A 190 4.81 -2.89 9.23
N TYR A 191 4.67 -4.02 9.93
CA TYR A 191 5.49 -5.22 9.78
C TYR A 191 4.76 -6.37 9.09
N GLY A 192 3.49 -6.18 8.82
CA GLY A 192 2.61 -7.14 8.16
C GLY A 192 1.37 -6.45 7.60
N GLU A 193 0.56 -7.21 6.89
CA GLU A 193 -0.69 -6.72 6.31
C GLU A 193 -1.71 -7.83 6.19
N LYS A 194 -2.98 -7.47 6.24
CA LYS A 194 -4.07 -8.38 5.92
C LYS A 194 -3.97 -8.81 4.46
N GLY A 195 -4.27 -10.07 4.20
CA GLY A 195 -4.52 -10.53 2.85
C GLY A 195 -5.83 -9.99 2.31
N LEU A 196 -6.04 -10.14 1.02
CA LEU A 196 -7.30 -9.84 0.36
C LEU A 196 -7.72 -10.98 -0.55
N LEU A 197 -9.01 -11.22 -0.61
CA LEU A 197 -9.67 -12.16 -1.49
C LEU A 197 -10.86 -11.44 -2.14
N TRP A 198 -10.78 -11.24 -3.46
CA TRP A 198 -11.87 -10.64 -4.23
C TRP A 198 -12.62 -11.71 -4.98
N LEU A 199 -13.94 -11.70 -4.81
CA LEU A 199 -14.86 -12.67 -5.40
C LEU A 199 -15.99 -11.94 -6.11
N THR A 200 -16.35 -12.43 -7.30
CA THR A 200 -17.58 -12.06 -7.99
C THR A 200 -18.58 -13.19 -7.87
N PHE A 201 -19.78 -12.88 -7.41
CA PHE A 201 -20.92 -13.80 -7.38
C PHE A 201 -21.94 -13.39 -8.44
N LYS A 202 -22.42 -14.39 -9.21
CA LYS A 202 -23.48 -14.22 -10.21
C LYS A 202 -24.63 -15.14 -9.85
N VAL A 203 -25.82 -14.58 -9.70
CA VAL A 203 -27.05 -15.32 -9.39
C VAL A 203 -27.96 -15.29 -10.58
N GLN A 204 -28.43 -16.46 -11.01
CA GLN A 204 -29.34 -16.61 -12.14
C GLN A 204 -30.56 -17.45 -11.77
N THR A 205 -31.76 -16.99 -12.17
CA THR A 205 -33.06 -17.64 -11.98
C THR A 205 -33.88 -17.47 -13.24
N ASP A 206 -35.07 -18.12 -13.30
CA ASP A 206 -35.91 -18.01 -14.51
C ASP A 206 -36.55 -16.62 -14.67
N GLY A 207 -36.78 -15.89 -13.56
CA GLY A 207 -37.52 -14.63 -13.57
C GLY A 207 -39.00 -14.84 -13.85
N SER A 208 -39.83 -13.79 -13.62
CA SER A 208 -41.24 -13.80 -13.97
C SER A 208 -41.85 -12.40 -13.91
N HIS A 209 -43.15 -12.27 -14.19
CA HIS A 209 -43.87 -11.05 -13.90
C HIS A 209 -44.03 -10.87 -12.39
N GLY A 210 -43.82 -9.65 -11.87
CA GLY A 210 -43.77 -9.34 -10.43
C GLY A 210 -45.03 -9.72 -9.62
N ALA A 211 -46.20 -9.90 -10.27
CA ALA A 211 -47.39 -10.41 -9.60
C ALA A 211 -47.35 -11.94 -9.37
N TYR A 212 -46.42 -12.67 -10.00
CA TYR A 212 -46.34 -14.14 -9.96
C TYR A 212 -45.05 -14.60 -9.28
N THR A 213 -44.81 -14.10 -8.09
CA THR A 213 -43.58 -14.39 -7.29
C THR A 213 -43.42 -15.88 -6.93
N HIS A 214 -44.51 -16.69 -7.09
CA HIS A 214 -44.48 -18.15 -6.88
C HIS A 214 -43.88 -18.95 -8.06
N LEU A 215 -43.70 -18.32 -9.25
CA LEU A 215 -43.22 -19.01 -10.45
C LEU A 215 -41.69 -19.05 -10.54
N SER A 216 -40.98 -18.12 -9.92
CA SER A 216 -39.56 -18.08 -9.92
C SER A 216 -38.99 -17.48 -8.64
N LYS A 217 -37.80 -17.91 -8.24
CA LYS A 217 -37.04 -17.20 -7.22
C LYS A 217 -36.56 -15.85 -7.76
N SER A 218 -36.49 -14.84 -6.88
CA SER A 218 -35.90 -13.55 -7.22
C SER A 218 -34.40 -13.59 -7.06
N ALA A 219 -33.66 -13.36 -8.14
CA ALA A 219 -32.19 -13.36 -8.11
C ALA A 219 -31.62 -12.34 -7.12
N THR A 220 -32.28 -11.18 -6.96
CA THR A 220 -31.87 -10.16 -5.98
C THR A 220 -32.08 -10.60 -4.54
N LEU A 221 -33.16 -11.34 -4.22
CA LEU A 221 -33.38 -11.89 -2.89
C LEU A 221 -32.41 -13.05 -2.59
N VAL A 222 -32.13 -13.91 -3.58
CA VAL A 222 -31.13 -14.97 -3.44
C VAL A 222 -29.75 -14.35 -3.16
N ALA A 223 -29.35 -13.32 -3.91
CA ALA A 223 -28.09 -12.61 -3.69
C ALA A 223 -28.02 -11.97 -2.29
N THR A 224 -29.09 -11.33 -1.84
CA THR A 224 -29.18 -10.74 -0.50
C THR A 224 -28.99 -11.79 0.59
N ASN A 225 -29.66 -12.95 0.47
CA ASN A 225 -29.53 -14.05 1.44
C ASN A 225 -28.10 -14.65 1.41
N LEU A 226 -27.50 -14.81 0.24
CA LEU A 226 -26.11 -15.26 0.10
C LEU A 226 -25.14 -14.27 0.79
N ILE A 227 -25.31 -12.96 0.62
CA ILE A 227 -24.53 -11.92 1.29
C ILE A 227 -24.67 -12.04 2.82
N GLN A 228 -25.87 -12.27 3.35
CA GLN A 228 -26.09 -12.45 4.78
C GLN A 228 -25.38 -13.70 5.32
N GLU A 229 -25.39 -14.79 4.57
CA GLU A 229 -24.65 -16.01 4.96
C GLU A 229 -23.12 -15.77 4.89
N LEU A 230 -22.62 -15.08 3.87
CA LEU A 230 -21.19 -14.74 3.76
C LEU A 230 -20.71 -13.88 4.93
N LYS A 231 -21.58 -13.06 5.53
CA LYS A 231 -21.23 -12.26 6.72
C LYS A 231 -20.80 -13.12 7.91
N SER A 232 -21.21 -14.39 7.96
CA SER A 232 -20.75 -15.32 9.01
C SER A 232 -19.25 -15.58 8.98
N LEU A 233 -18.55 -15.29 7.87
CA LEU A 233 -17.10 -15.39 7.78
C LEU A 233 -16.39 -14.46 8.78
N GLU A 234 -17.00 -13.34 9.16
CA GLU A 234 -16.43 -12.41 10.15
C GLU A 234 -16.37 -12.99 11.57
N ALA A 235 -17.14 -14.04 11.84
CA ALA A 235 -17.16 -14.75 13.12
C ALA A 235 -16.19 -15.95 13.16
N LEU A 236 -15.43 -16.19 12.09
CA LEU A 236 -14.47 -17.28 12.06
C LEU A 236 -13.33 -17.00 13.04
N ASP A 237 -13.03 -17.99 13.89
CA ASP A 237 -11.85 -17.94 14.75
C ASP A 237 -10.56 -17.97 13.93
N VAL A 238 -9.69 -17.02 14.22
CA VAL A 238 -8.36 -16.90 13.60
C VAL A 238 -7.31 -17.16 14.67
N GLU A 239 -6.45 -18.15 14.41
CA GLU A 239 -5.33 -18.49 15.28
C GLU A 239 -4.15 -17.54 15.03
N VAL A 240 -4.25 -16.29 15.50
CA VAL A 240 -3.15 -15.34 15.40
C VAL A 240 -2.01 -15.78 16.32
N PRO A 241 -0.75 -15.84 15.83
CA PRO A 241 0.40 -16.16 16.67
C PRO A 241 0.49 -15.27 17.90
N HIS A 242 0.77 -15.85 19.06
CA HIS A 242 0.72 -15.15 20.36
C HIS A 242 1.63 -13.91 20.42
N GLU A 243 2.79 -13.94 19.79
CA GLU A 243 3.71 -12.80 19.67
C GLU A 243 3.10 -11.63 18.88
N LEU A 244 2.32 -11.93 17.83
CA LEU A 244 1.63 -10.91 17.04
C LEU A 244 0.43 -10.33 17.80
N LEU A 245 -0.30 -11.15 18.57
CA LEU A 245 -1.37 -10.66 19.44
C LEU A 245 -0.84 -9.68 20.47
N LYS A 246 0.26 -10.00 21.15
CA LYS A 246 0.91 -9.08 22.11
C LYS A 246 1.35 -7.77 21.45
N ALA A 247 1.93 -7.84 20.25
CA ALA A 247 2.34 -6.64 19.51
C ALA A 247 1.11 -5.78 19.17
N GLN A 248 0.02 -6.40 18.70
CA GLN A 248 -1.23 -5.72 18.35
C GLN A 248 -1.91 -5.08 19.57
N GLU A 249 -1.99 -5.78 20.70
CA GLU A 249 -2.55 -5.24 21.95
C GLU A 249 -1.79 -4.01 22.44
N LYS A 250 -0.46 -4.08 22.43
CA LYS A 250 0.42 -2.96 22.83
C LYS A 250 0.25 -1.75 21.93
N SER A 251 0.07 -1.97 20.62
CA SER A 251 0.01 -0.93 19.61
C SER A 251 -1.40 -0.38 19.35
N ALA A 252 -2.45 -0.91 20.00
CA ALA A 252 -3.85 -0.59 19.69
C ALA A 252 -4.14 0.91 19.68
N THR A 253 -3.66 1.66 20.67
CA THR A 253 -3.88 3.12 20.76
C THR A 253 -3.21 3.85 19.59
N ALA A 254 -1.95 3.54 19.29
CA ALA A 254 -1.21 4.16 18.20
C ALA A 254 -1.82 3.77 16.83
N PHE A 255 -2.32 2.54 16.72
CA PHE A 255 -2.99 2.07 15.51
C PHE A 255 -4.30 2.83 15.26
N ASP A 256 -5.15 2.95 16.25
CA ASP A 256 -6.40 3.73 16.16
C ASP A 256 -6.13 5.22 15.90
N GLN A 257 -5.07 5.78 16.48
CA GLN A 257 -4.65 7.16 16.21
C GLN A 257 -4.18 7.35 14.75
N GLY A 258 -3.45 6.37 14.21
CA GLY A 258 -2.88 6.46 12.85
C GLY A 258 -3.86 6.09 11.74
N MET A 259 -4.75 5.14 11.99
CA MET A 259 -5.60 4.50 10.95
C MET A 259 -7.11 4.67 11.19
N GLY A 260 -7.48 5.43 12.23
CA GLY A 260 -8.88 5.65 12.62
C GLY A 260 -9.35 4.74 13.73
N VAL A 261 -10.23 5.26 14.57
CA VAL A 261 -10.80 4.55 15.73
C VAL A 261 -11.46 3.24 15.29
N GLY A 262 -11.08 2.14 15.92
CA GLY A 262 -11.57 0.79 15.63
C GLY A 262 -10.65 -0.02 14.71
N ALA A 263 -9.59 0.56 14.14
CA ALA A 263 -8.63 -0.15 13.29
C ALA A 263 -8.00 -1.34 14.02
N ALA A 264 -7.58 -1.14 15.28
CA ALA A 264 -7.00 -2.20 16.10
C ALA A 264 -7.97 -3.38 16.33
N ASN A 265 -9.28 -3.10 16.41
CA ASN A 265 -10.29 -4.14 16.64
C ASN A 265 -10.57 -5.02 15.41
N ILE A 266 -10.43 -4.47 14.19
CA ILE A 266 -10.70 -5.22 12.95
C ILE A 266 -9.44 -5.87 12.35
N ALA A 267 -8.24 -5.48 12.77
CA ALA A 267 -7.00 -6.04 12.27
C ALA A 267 -6.90 -7.57 12.45
N PRO A 268 -7.26 -8.17 13.61
CA PRO A 268 -7.17 -9.61 13.82
C PRO A 268 -8.37 -10.40 13.27
N LYS A 269 -9.35 -9.76 12.62
CA LYS A 269 -10.59 -10.40 12.18
C LYS A 269 -10.67 -10.52 10.67
N VAL A 270 -11.38 -11.53 10.18
CA VAL A 270 -11.90 -11.52 8.80
C VAL A 270 -12.90 -10.38 8.69
N THR A 271 -12.85 -9.62 7.60
CA THR A 271 -13.86 -8.57 7.32
C THR A 271 -14.38 -8.74 5.91
N LEU A 272 -15.68 -8.49 5.72
CA LEU A 272 -16.37 -8.58 4.44
C LEU A 272 -16.94 -7.21 4.05
N ASN A 273 -16.57 -6.73 2.87
CA ASN A 273 -17.21 -5.61 2.21
C ASN A 273 -17.88 -6.08 0.91
N ILE A 274 -19.09 -5.62 0.64
CA ILE A 274 -19.74 -5.78 -0.67
C ILE A 274 -19.54 -4.47 -1.41
N GLY A 275 -18.58 -4.47 -2.35
CA GLY A 275 -18.17 -3.27 -3.09
C GLY A 275 -19.21 -2.85 -4.12
N THR A 276 -19.79 -3.82 -4.84
CA THR A 276 -20.79 -3.59 -5.86
C THR A 276 -21.93 -4.59 -5.74
N ILE A 277 -23.14 -4.18 -6.10
CA ILE A 277 -24.30 -5.06 -6.31
C ILE A 277 -25.18 -4.48 -7.42
N SER A 278 -25.58 -5.33 -8.37
CA SER A 278 -26.43 -4.93 -9.49
C SER A 278 -27.37 -6.06 -9.88
N GLY A 279 -28.65 -5.75 -10.11
CA GLY A 279 -29.62 -6.76 -10.54
C GLY A 279 -31.02 -6.19 -10.73
N GLY A 280 -31.83 -6.93 -11.52
CA GLY A 280 -33.19 -6.53 -11.87
C GLY A 280 -33.28 -5.50 -12.99
N LEU A 281 -34.41 -5.44 -13.66
CA LEU A 281 -34.69 -4.53 -14.78
C LEU A 281 -35.78 -3.52 -14.47
N LYS A 282 -36.84 -3.96 -13.79
CA LYS A 282 -38.04 -3.15 -13.51
C LYS A 282 -38.75 -3.64 -12.24
N ASN A 283 -39.37 -2.72 -11.52
CA ASN A 283 -40.05 -3.00 -10.25
C ASN A 283 -41.18 -4.06 -10.31
N ASN A 284 -41.84 -4.23 -11.45
CA ASN A 284 -42.92 -5.21 -11.65
C ASN A 284 -42.42 -6.51 -12.34
N MET A 285 -41.16 -6.83 -12.22
CA MET A 285 -40.54 -8.09 -12.68
C MET A 285 -39.90 -8.79 -11.48
N VAL A 286 -39.95 -10.12 -11.43
CA VAL A 286 -39.11 -10.94 -10.58
C VAL A 286 -37.76 -11.02 -11.26
N PRO A 287 -36.65 -10.47 -10.65
CA PRO A 287 -35.35 -10.45 -11.29
C PRO A 287 -34.82 -11.86 -11.60
N SER A 288 -34.32 -12.05 -12.82
CA SER A 288 -33.65 -13.28 -13.26
C SER A 288 -32.15 -13.24 -13.03
N GLU A 289 -31.57 -12.06 -12.82
CA GLU A 289 -30.12 -11.89 -12.66
C GLU A 289 -29.80 -10.93 -11.52
N CYS A 290 -28.71 -11.24 -10.80
CA CYS A 290 -28.09 -10.34 -9.85
C CYS A 290 -26.60 -10.71 -9.75
N SER A 291 -25.72 -9.71 -9.69
CA SER A 291 -24.29 -9.91 -9.42
C SER A 291 -23.83 -9.01 -8.31
N PHE A 292 -22.83 -9.44 -7.55
CA PHE A 292 -22.17 -8.61 -6.55
C PHE A 292 -20.68 -9.00 -6.42
N GLU A 293 -19.90 -8.04 -5.95
CA GLU A 293 -18.46 -8.22 -5.71
C GLU A 293 -18.17 -8.09 -4.22
N ALA A 294 -17.43 -9.07 -3.69
CA ALA A 294 -17.03 -9.16 -2.30
C ALA A 294 -15.53 -8.93 -2.16
N ASP A 295 -15.14 -8.02 -1.27
CA ASP A 295 -13.77 -7.81 -0.78
C ASP A 295 -13.66 -8.39 0.62
N ILE A 296 -12.98 -9.54 0.75
CA ILE A 296 -12.75 -10.24 2.01
C ILE A 296 -11.32 -9.98 2.45
N ARG A 297 -11.15 -9.34 3.63
CA ARG A 297 -9.83 -9.10 4.19
C ARG A 297 -9.46 -10.19 5.20
N LEU A 298 -8.29 -10.79 4.97
CA LEU A 298 -7.80 -11.98 5.65
C LEU A 298 -6.74 -11.58 6.69
N PRO A 299 -6.98 -11.78 7.99
CA PRO A 299 -6.00 -11.43 9.02
C PRO A 299 -4.79 -12.36 8.97
N VAL A 300 -3.64 -11.88 9.49
CA VAL A 300 -2.45 -12.73 9.70
C VAL A 300 -2.80 -13.88 10.63
N GLY A 301 -2.37 -15.09 10.25
CA GLY A 301 -2.67 -16.32 11.01
C GLY A 301 -3.95 -17.03 10.56
N CYS A 302 -4.74 -16.45 9.62
CA CYS A 302 -5.92 -17.16 9.11
C CYS A 302 -5.51 -18.40 8.29
N ASN A 303 -6.29 -19.47 8.46
CA ASN A 303 -6.18 -20.66 7.61
C ASN A 303 -7.01 -20.45 6.34
N LEU A 304 -6.32 -20.34 5.19
CA LEU A 304 -6.97 -20.09 3.89
C LEU A 304 -7.92 -21.24 3.50
N ASP A 305 -7.55 -22.49 3.76
CA ASP A 305 -8.41 -23.63 3.45
C ASP A 305 -9.72 -23.59 4.25
N LYS A 306 -9.66 -23.17 5.53
CA LYS A 306 -10.86 -22.96 6.36
C LYS A 306 -11.77 -21.86 5.77
N ILE A 307 -11.17 -20.77 5.30
CA ILE A 307 -11.91 -19.69 4.62
C ILE A 307 -12.59 -20.20 3.35
N PHE A 308 -11.83 -20.83 2.45
CA PHE A 308 -12.38 -21.34 1.20
C PHE A 308 -13.43 -22.42 1.41
N ASN A 309 -13.23 -23.36 2.34
CA ASN A 309 -14.22 -24.37 2.69
C ASN A 309 -15.51 -23.73 3.23
N SER A 310 -15.40 -22.70 4.08
CA SER A 310 -16.57 -21.99 4.59
C SER A 310 -17.34 -21.31 3.46
N ILE A 311 -16.64 -20.63 2.53
CA ILE A 311 -17.26 -19.99 1.37
C ILE A 311 -17.95 -21.05 0.49
N ALA A 312 -17.30 -22.18 0.22
CA ALA A 312 -17.87 -23.27 -0.58
C ALA A 312 -19.14 -23.85 0.05
N GLU A 313 -19.14 -24.11 1.37
CA GLU A 313 -20.33 -24.62 2.07
C GLU A 313 -21.48 -23.59 2.09
N ILE A 314 -21.18 -22.30 2.19
CA ILE A 314 -22.17 -21.24 2.06
C ILE A 314 -22.75 -21.24 0.65
N THR A 315 -21.90 -21.17 -0.38
CA THR A 315 -22.33 -21.09 -1.79
C THR A 315 -23.14 -22.29 -2.21
N LYS A 316 -22.82 -23.48 -1.71
CA LYS A 316 -23.55 -24.74 -1.97
C LYS A 316 -25.03 -24.68 -1.55
N LYS A 317 -25.40 -23.81 -0.59
CA LYS A 317 -26.81 -23.59 -0.19
C LYS A 317 -27.61 -22.82 -1.25
N PHE A 318 -26.92 -22.20 -2.21
CA PHE A 318 -27.51 -21.33 -3.24
C PHE A 318 -27.15 -21.86 -4.63
N PRO A 319 -27.86 -22.91 -5.11
CA PRO A 319 -27.55 -23.54 -6.41
C PRO A 319 -27.74 -22.61 -7.61
N GLU A 320 -28.43 -21.49 -7.44
CA GLU A 320 -28.60 -20.42 -8.43
C GLU A 320 -27.37 -19.52 -8.54
N ALA A 321 -26.43 -19.60 -7.60
CA ALA A 321 -25.24 -18.75 -7.54
C ALA A 321 -24.01 -19.48 -8.10
N SER A 322 -23.23 -18.77 -8.88
CA SER A 322 -21.85 -19.12 -9.25
C SER A 322 -20.88 -18.11 -8.66
N MET A 323 -19.64 -18.54 -8.42
CA MET A 323 -18.58 -17.73 -7.84
C MET A 323 -17.33 -17.77 -8.74
N GLU A 324 -16.72 -16.60 -8.91
CA GLU A 324 -15.44 -16.43 -9.60
C GLU A 324 -14.45 -15.74 -8.65
N GLN A 325 -13.23 -16.28 -8.54
CA GLN A 325 -12.15 -15.65 -7.81
C GLN A 325 -11.39 -14.69 -8.71
N ASN A 326 -11.46 -13.41 -8.41
CA ASN A 326 -10.78 -12.37 -9.18
C ASN A 326 -9.33 -12.19 -8.69
N MET A 327 -9.12 -12.24 -7.38
CA MET A 327 -7.80 -12.01 -6.79
C MET A 327 -7.66 -12.72 -5.44
N LEU A 328 -6.44 -13.18 -5.16
CA LEU A 328 -6.00 -13.63 -3.84
C LEU A 328 -4.58 -13.12 -3.59
N ASN A 329 -4.43 -12.30 -2.57
CA ASN A 329 -3.15 -11.97 -1.96
C ASN A 329 -3.19 -12.49 -0.51
N PRO A 330 -2.45 -13.53 -0.15
CA PRO A 330 -2.40 -14.03 1.23
C PRO A 330 -1.95 -12.96 2.22
N PRO A 331 -2.34 -13.04 3.51
CA PRO A 331 -1.75 -12.17 4.52
C PRO A 331 -0.26 -12.43 4.66
N SER A 332 0.48 -11.40 5.03
CA SER A 332 1.94 -11.50 5.19
C SER A 332 2.43 -10.74 6.41
N HIS A 333 3.52 -11.20 7.02
CA HIS A 333 4.20 -10.50 8.11
C HIS A 333 5.68 -10.89 8.17
N CYS A 334 6.46 -10.08 8.86
CA CYS A 334 7.81 -10.39 9.28
C CYS A 334 7.96 -10.14 10.79
N ASN A 335 9.17 -10.23 11.32
CA ASN A 335 9.40 -10.05 12.75
C ASN A 335 9.05 -8.61 13.22
N PRO A 336 8.10 -8.40 14.17
CA PRO A 336 7.75 -7.09 14.70
C PRO A 336 8.89 -6.42 15.49
N ASP A 337 9.93 -7.16 15.86
CA ASP A 337 11.09 -6.69 16.62
C ASP A 337 12.41 -6.80 15.84
N GLY A 338 12.34 -6.97 14.48
CA GLY A 338 13.53 -7.09 13.64
C GLY A 338 14.39 -5.82 13.59
N ASP A 339 15.62 -5.94 13.09
CA ASP A 339 16.63 -4.87 13.09
C ASP A 339 16.10 -3.54 12.52
N MET A 340 15.47 -3.56 11.36
CA MET A 340 14.94 -2.34 10.72
C MET A 340 13.82 -1.71 11.57
N MET A 341 12.99 -2.52 12.24
CA MET A 341 11.97 -2.03 13.18
C MET A 341 12.61 -1.24 14.31
N GLN A 342 13.65 -1.78 14.93
CA GLN A 342 14.35 -1.12 16.05
C GLN A 342 15.07 0.15 15.58
N ILE A 343 15.68 0.11 14.41
CA ILE A 343 16.32 1.28 13.79
C ILE A 343 15.31 2.39 13.52
N LEU A 344 14.16 2.09 12.93
CA LEU A 344 13.09 3.06 12.68
C LEU A 344 12.59 3.66 14.00
N LYS A 345 12.28 2.83 15.00
CA LYS A 345 11.85 3.29 16.34
C LYS A 345 12.84 4.26 16.96
N SER A 346 14.12 3.94 16.92
CA SER A 346 15.18 4.80 17.49
C SER A 346 15.27 6.12 16.75
N ASN A 347 15.28 6.10 15.40
CA ASN A 347 15.39 7.32 14.63
C ASN A 347 14.16 8.24 14.75
N VAL A 348 12.96 7.67 14.83
CA VAL A 348 11.75 8.45 15.09
C VAL A 348 11.75 9.04 16.51
N GLN A 349 12.20 8.28 17.52
CA GLN A 349 12.39 8.78 18.88
C GLN A 349 13.34 9.98 18.93
N ASP A 350 14.46 9.90 18.20
CA ASP A 350 15.45 10.99 18.13
C ASP A 350 14.89 12.23 17.41
N LEU A 351 14.05 12.04 16.39
CA LEU A 351 13.51 13.11 15.56
C LEU A 351 12.23 13.75 16.10
N ARG A 352 11.35 12.98 16.77
CA ARG A 352 9.99 13.40 17.17
C ARG A 352 9.70 13.24 18.66
N GLY A 353 10.58 12.60 19.44
CA GLY A 353 10.42 12.42 20.89
C GLY A 353 9.46 11.30 21.30
N PHE A 354 8.98 10.46 20.35
CA PHE A 354 8.17 9.28 20.61
C PHE A 354 8.62 8.09 19.79
N GLN A 355 8.26 6.87 20.19
CA GLN A 355 8.51 5.66 19.39
C GLN A 355 7.23 5.23 18.68
N PRO A 356 7.29 4.97 17.36
CA PRO A 356 6.17 4.36 16.65
C PRO A 356 5.98 2.90 17.05
N GLU A 357 4.73 2.44 17.02
CA GLU A 357 4.40 1.07 17.41
C GLU A 357 4.27 0.14 16.20
N PRO A 358 4.64 -1.16 16.34
CA PRO A 358 4.49 -2.14 15.25
C PRO A 358 3.02 -2.49 15.02
N VAL A 359 2.56 -2.48 13.77
CA VAL A 359 1.19 -2.82 13.41
C VAL A 359 1.11 -3.72 12.18
N VAL A 360 0.00 -4.46 12.07
CA VAL A 360 -0.41 -5.15 10.84
C VAL A 360 -1.38 -4.25 10.08
N SER A 361 -1.04 -3.88 8.85
CA SER A 361 -1.89 -3.04 8.01
C SER A 361 -3.24 -3.68 7.68
N LEU A 362 -4.27 -2.85 7.54
CA LEU A 362 -5.58 -3.26 7.03
C LEU A 362 -5.60 -3.40 5.50
N GLY A 363 -4.79 -2.59 4.79
CA GLY A 363 -4.61 -2.61 3.34
C GLY A 363 -3.33 -3.35 2.93
N GLY A 364 -3.28 -3.75 1.66
CA GLY A 364 -2.11 -4.39 1.04
C GLY A 364 -1.15 -3.35 0.48
N THR A 365 0.13 -3.70 0.40
CA THR A 365 1.22 -2.91 -0.19
C THR A 365 2.18 -3.82 -0.93
N ASP A 366 3.07 -3.27 -1.77
CA ASP A 366 4.11 -4.08 -2.41
C ASP A 366 5.08 -4.75 -1.41
N ALA A 367 5.18 -4.27 -0.19
CA ALA A 367 6.02 -4.87 0.86
C ALA A 367 5.71 -6.35 1.11
N ARG A 368 4.44 -6.79 0.86
CA ARG A 368 4.05 -8.21 0.94
C ARG A 368 4.89 -9.10 0.05
N LEU A 369 5.29 -8.62 -1.11
CA LEU A 369 5.99 -9.42 -2.11
C LEU A 369 7.39 -9.85 -1.64
N TRP A 370 8.09 -8.99 -0.87
CA TRP A 370 9.33 -9.36 -0.18
C TRP A 370 9.07 -10.35 0.95
N ARG A 371 8.00 -10.12 1.74
CA ARG A 371 7.61 -11.04 2.83
C ARG A 371 7.26 -12.43 2.29
N TYR A 372 6.65 -12.54 1.10
CA TYR A 372 6.42 -13.85 0.44
C TYR A 372 7.72 -14.57 0.04
N LYS A 373 8.82 -13.85 -0.13
CA LYS A 373 10.16 -14.41 -0.34
C LYS A 373 10.93 -14.60 0.97
N ASN A 374 10.28 -14.48 2.13
CA ASN A 374 10.88 -14.52 3.47
C ASN A 374 11.93 -13.41 3.70
N ILE A 375 11.83 -12.30 3.02
CA ILE A 375 12.67 -11.12 3.22
C ILE A 375 11.88 -10.13 4.09
N PRO A 376 12.45 -9.67 5.24
CA PRO A 376 11.81 -8.68 6.07
C PRO A 376 11.49 -7.41 5.28
N ALA A 377 10.25 -6.94 5.38
CA ALA A 377 9.83 -5.69 4.75
C ALA A 377 8.97 -4.88 5.70
N TYR A 378 9.39 -3.63 5.92
CA TYR A 378 8.74 -2.70 6.83
C TYR A 378 8.24 -1.49 6.07
N VAL A 379 7.10 -0.97 6.52
CA VAL A 379 6.49 0.22 5.92
C VAL A 379 6.46 1.34 6.95
N TYR A 380 7.02 2.48 6.58
CA TYR A 380 6.96 3.71 7.36
C TYR A 380 6.74 4.90 6.42
N GLY A 381 5.63 5.59 6.58
CA GLY A 381 5.19 6.67 5.70
C GLY A 381 4.29 7.70 6.39
N PRO A 382 3.70 8.61 5.61
CA PRO A 382 2.87 9.70 6.14
C PRO A 382 1.55 9.19 6.72
N THR A 383 0.81 10.08 7.37
CA THR A 383 -0.59 9.84 7.73
C THR A 383 -1.43 9.73 6.46
N PRO A 384 -2.34 8.72 6.35
CA PRO A 384 -3.15 8.48 5.14
C PRO A 384 -4.29 9.52 4.97
N THR A 385 -3.94 10.80 4.96
CA THR A 385 -4.92 11.89 4.89
C THR A 385 -5.53 12.02 3.51
N GLY A 386 -6.82 11.72 3.38
CA GLY A 386 -7.53 11.79 2.11
C GLY A 386 -7.10 10.74 1.09
N MET A 387 -6.38 9.70 1.50
CA MET A 387 -5.95 8.59 0.65
C MET A 387 -7.15 8.02 -0.14
N GLY A 388 -7.04 7.96 -1.46
CA GLY A 388 -8.09 7.48 -2.35
C GLY A 388 -9.32 8.38 -2.50
N SER A 389 -9.43 9.49 -1.73
CA SER A 389 -10.54 10.45 -1.78
C SER A 389 -10.11 11.84 -2.27
N ALA A 390 -11.04 12.79 -2.32
CA ALA A 390 -10.72 14.18 -2.63
C ALA A 390 -9.87 14.81 -1.52
N ASN A 391 -9.11 15.84 -1.89
CA ASN A 391 -8.27 16.63 -0.98
C ASN A 391 -7.16 15.84 -0.28
N GLU A 392 -6.67 14.79 -0.94
CA GLU A 392 -5.47 14.08 -0.51
C GLU A 392 -4.33 15.09 -0.33
N ASN A 393 -3.67 15.04 0.83
CA ASN A 393 -2.61 16.00 1.16
C ASN A 393 -1.63 15.44 2.18
N VAL A 394 -0.42 15.97 2.17
CA VAL A 394 0.61 15.66 3.15
C VAL A 394 1.18 16.96 3.76
N PRO A 395 1.28 17.10 5.09
CA PRO A 395 2.00 18.19 5.73
C PRO A 395 3.48 18.17 5.33
N ILE A 396 4.03 19.33 5.00
CA ILE A 396 5.45 19.47 4.61
C ILE A 396 6.37 18.95 5.72
N ASP A 397 6.05 19.21 6.99
CA ASP A 397 6.84 18.73 8.11
C ASP A 397 6.84 17.19 8.23
N ASP A 398 5.71 16.52 7.96
CA ASP A 398 5.62 15.06 7.94
C ASP A 398 6.39 14.47 6.76
N TYR A 399 6.33 15.11 5.59
CA TYR A 399 7.13 14.68 4.44
C TYR A 399 8.64 14.81 4.70
N LEU A 400 9.10 15.95 5.23
CA LEU A 400 10.51 16.14 5.59
C LEU A 400 10.96 15.21 6.72
N HIS A 401 10.08 14.93 7.69
CA HIS A 401 10.32 13.92 8.70
C HIS A 401 10.52 12.53 8.07
N LEU A 402 9.69 12.16 7.11
CA LEU A 402 9.81 10.88 6.41
C LEU A 402 11.15 10.77 5.67
N VAL A 403 11.58 11.82 4.94
CA VAL A 403 12.89 11.85 4.28
C VAL A 403 14.03 11.68 5.29
N LYS A 404 13.98 12.38 6.44
CA LYS A 404 14.98 12.25 7.51
C LYS A 404 15.00 10.83 8.07
N THR A 405 13.84 10.28 8.39
CA THR A 405 13.73 8.93 8.97
C THR A 405 14.23 7.86 8.03
N HIS A 406 13.85 7.88 6.74
CA HIS A 406 14.32 6.92 5.75
C HIS A 406 15.82 7.02 5.55
N ALA A 407 16.37 8.24 5.41
CA ALA A 407 17.81 8.43 5.20
C ALA A 407 18.65 7.95 6.39
N LEU A 408 18.24 8.30 7.64
CA LEU A 408 18.93 7.84 8.84
C LEU A 408 18.81 6.33 9.02
N SER A 409 17.63 5.76 8.79
CA SER A 409 17.39 4.33 8.98
C SER A 409 18.12 3.49 7.93
N ALA A 410 18.17 3.95 6.68
CA ALA A 410 18.97 3.30 5.66
C ALA A 410 20.47 3.37 5.99
N TYR A 411 20.96 4.50 6.48
CA TYR A 411 22.35 4.65 6.92
C TYR A 411 22.67 3.71 8.09
N ASP A 412 21.87 3.71 9.15
CA ASP A 412 22.09 2.85 10.31
C ASP A 412 22.02 1.36 9.96
N TYR A 413 21.10 0.95 9.09
CA TYR A 413 20.99 -0.44 8.63
C TYR A 413 22.24 -0.91 7.87
N LEU A 414 22.82 -0.04 7.05
CA LEU A 414 23.99 -0.34 6.22
C LEU A 414 25.32 -0.17 6.97
N THR A 415 25.30 0.41 8.19
CA THR A 415 26.51 0.57 9.01
C THR A 415 26.63 -0.46 10.12
N ASN A 416 25.54 -1.12 10.48
CA ASN A 416 25.50 -2.23 11.43
C ASN A 416 25.80 -3.56 10.71
#